data_9433493ecbe0500fae5e08a71bdac72f
#
_entry.id   9433493ecbe0500fae5e08a71bdac72f
#
_cell.length_a   1.000
_cell.length_b   1.000
_cell.length_c   1.000
_cell.angle_alpha   90.00
_cell.angle_beta   90.00
_cell.angle_gamma   90.00
#
_symmetry.space_group_name_H-M   'P 1'
#
loop_
_entity.id
_entity.type
_entity.pdbx_description
1 polymer ?
#
loop_
_entity_poly.entity_id
_entity_poly.type
_entity_poly.pdbx_seq_one_letter_code
_entity_poly.pdbx_strand_id
1 'polypeptide(L)'
;TAPPHSAASETAAPTETPTAAPETEAPTADPNPRPDPVTVEWLAGEMQRRYYVGCMNLELMDFSDIMDRNEDTDLFFWDNQFAIDRIKFDPDDKFTAVTIEEAYVKQIVDETETEITADVYVFTRHPTYSFDDDGIGMDFQITVDKQRMVIISYSEPFGCSTIYTARLLPLASSYRREGLTWQEANKKAYEEIYAEFVIFATTYPNQTPQG
;
A
#
# COMPACT_ATOMS: atom_id res chain seq x y z
N THR A 1 -1.02 -1.11 -87.75
CA THR A 1 -0.06 -1.59 -86.73
C THR A 1 -0.64 -1.27 -85.36
N ALA A 2 -1.17 -2.26 -84.71
CA ALA A 2 -1.67 -2.18 -83.34
C ALA A 2 -0.54 -2.48 -82.33
N PRO A 3 -0.52 -1.84 -81.09
CA PRO A 3 0.42 -2.20 -80.09
C PRO A 3 -0.07 -3.37 -79.22
N PRO A 4 0.83 -4.15 -78.61
CA PRO A 4 0.51 -5.33 -77.86
C PRO A 4 -0.07 -5.09 -76.51
N HIS A 5 -0.95 -5.92 -76.05
CA HIS A 5 -1.55 -6.04 -74.76
C HIS A 5 -0.47 -6.33 -73.67
N SER A 6 -0.41 -5.53 -72.62
CA SER A 6 0.35 -5.81 -71.40
C SER A 6 -0.52 -6.61 -70.46
N ALA A 7 -0.04 -7.76 -70.05
CA ALA A 7 -0.68 -8.62 -69.03
C ALA A 7 -0.52 -8.01 -67.66
N ALA A 8 -1.64 -7.84 -66.94
CA ALA A 8 -1.66 -7.46 -65.52
C ALA A 8 -1.18 -8.63 -64.67
N SER A 9 -0.14 -8.37 -63.89
CA SER A 9 0.36 -9.29 -62.87
C SER A 9 -0.50 -9.17 -61.61
N GLU A 10 -1.21 -10.23 -61.30
CA GLU A 10 -2.02 -10.34 -60.08
C GLU A 10 -1.08 -10.51 -58.86
N THR A 11 -0.98 -9.50 -58.05
CA THR A 11 -0.19 -9.53 -56.78
C THR A 11 -1.06 -10.22 -55.73
N ALA A 12 -0.68 -11.40 -55.30
CA ALA A 12 -1.31 -12.12 -54.20
C ALA A 12 -1.14 -11.33 -52.88
N ALA A 13 -2.26 -11.13 -52.18
CA ALA A 13 -2.28 -10.52 -50.86
C ALA A 13 -1.54 -11.40 -49.84
N PRO A 14 -0.80 -10.82 -48.88
CA PRO A 14 -0.16 -11.59 -47.80
C PRO A 14 -1.23 -12.17 -46.85
N THR A 15 -1.18 -13.50 -46.69
CA THR A 15 -1.98 -14.21 -45.71
C THR A 15 -1.51 -13.81 -44.30
N GLU A 16 -2.34 -13.09 -43.55
CA GLU A 16 -2.08 -12.78 -42.15
C GLU A 16 -2.07 -14.05 -41.32
N THR A 17 -0.94 -14.38 -40.73
CA THR A 17 -0.82 -15.44 -39.73
C THR A 17 -1.58 -14.98 -38.46
N PRO A 18 -2.50 -15.81 -37.91
CA PRO A 18 -3.19 -15.42 -36.68
C PRO A 18 -2.19 -15.27 -35.56
N THR A 19 -2.10 -14.05 -35.01
CA THR A 19 -1.35 -13.74 -33.78
C THR A 19 -1.97 -14.54 -32.66
N ALA A 20 -1.21 -15.43 -32.05
CA ALA A 20 -1.63 -16.15 -30.83
C ALA A 20 -2.05 -15.14 -29.76
N ALA A 21 -3.21 -15.37 -29.16
CA ALA A 21 -3.65 -14.58 -28.02
C ALA A 21 -2.58 -14.64 -26.90
N PRO A 22 -2.32 -13.54 -26.17
CA PRO A 22 -1.38 -13.58 -25.06
C PRO A 22 -1.84 -14.65 -24.06
N GLU A 23 -0.95 -15.57 -23.75
CA GLU A 23 -1.13 -16.56 -22.69
C GLU A 23 -1.37 -15.77 -21.39
N THR A 24 -2.56 -15.91 -20.80
CA THR A 24 -2.86 -15.35 -19.48
C THR A 24 -1.94 -16.09 -18.50
N GLU A 25 -0.93 -15.39 -17.97
CA GLU A 25 -0.08 -15.93 -16.92
C GLU A 25 -0.97 -16.39 -15.76
N ALA A 26 -0.75 -17.63 -15.32
CA ALA A 26 -1.44 -18.16 -14.15
C ALA A 26 -1.13 -17.24 -12.94
N PRO A 27 -2.11 -16.94 -12.08
CA PRO A 27 -1.88 -16.09 -10.93
C PRO A 27 -0.71 -16.67 -10.13
N THR A 28 0.31 -15.86 -9.94
CA THR A 28 1.48 -16.22 -9.13
C THR A 28 0.97 -16.50 -7.71
N ALA A 29 1.28 -17.68 -7.16
CA ALA A 29 0.88 -18.06 -5.81
C ALA A 29 1.34 -16.96 -4.83
N ASP A 30 0.48 -16.62 -3.85
CA ASP A 30 0.82 -15.65 -2.80
C ASP A 30 2.11 -16.13 -2.10
N PRO A 31 3.19 -15.32 -2.08
CA PRO A 31 4.44 -15.68 -1.44
C PRO A 31 4.31 -15.85 0.09
N ASN A 32 3.22 -15.36 0.69
CA ASN A 32 2.92 -15.50 2.12
C ASN A 32 1.46 -15.95 2.32
N PRO A 33 1.14 -17.22 2.02
CA PRO A 33 -0.22 -17.72 2.13
C PRO A 33 -0.74 -17.60 3.58
N ARG A 34 -2.02 -17.28 3.71
CA ARG A 34 -2.68 -17.18 5.03
C ARG A 34 -2.55 -18.50 5.78
N PRO A 35 -1.97 -18.53 7.00
CA PRO A 35 -1.81 -19.74 7.78
C PRO A 35 -3.13 -20.21 8.38
N ASP A 36 -3.16 -21.45 8.86
CA ASP A 36 -4.24 -22.00 9.66
C ASP A 36 -3.62 -22.73 10.89
N PRO A 37 -3.82 -22.22 12.11
CA PRO A 37 -4.59 -21.01 12.46
C PRO A 37 -3.88 -19.69 12.14
N VAL A 38 -4.65 -18.66 11.87
CA VAL A 38 -4.15 -17.27 11.78
C VAL A 38 -3.85 -16.77 13.19
N THR A 39 -2.76 -16.02 13.37
CA THR A 39 -2.39 -15.38 14.64
C THR A 39 -2.37 -13.85 14.52
N VAL A 40 -2.41 -13.17 15.68
CA VAL A 40 -2.33 -11.70 15.75
C VAL A 40 -0.99 -11.20 15.17
N GLU A 41 0.10 -11.90 15.47
CA GLU A 41 1.44 -11.59 14.97
C GLU A 41 1.51 -11.71 13.46
N TRP A 42 0.92 -12.77 12.90
CA TRP A 42 0.86 -12.94 11.45
C TRP A 42 0.06 -11.81 10.78
N LEU A 43 -1.10 -11.44 11.35
CA LEU A 43 -1.91 -10.32 10.84
C LEU A 43 -1.13 -9.00 10.84
N ALA A 44 -0.42 -8.71 11.94
CA ALA A 44 0.41 -7.52 12.05
C ALA A 44 1.55 -7.52 11.02
N GLY A 45 2.27 -8.62 10.88
CA GLY A 45 3.34 -8.77 9.90
C GLY A 45 2.83 -8.69 8.47
N GLU A 46 1.71 -9.36 8.14
CA GLU A 46 1.12 -9.34 6.80
C GLU A 46 0.59 -7.96 6.42
N MET A 47 0.00 -7.23 7.36
CA MET A 47 -0.43 -5.85 7.17
C MET A 47 0.77 -4.97 6.77
N GLN A 48 1.88 -5.04 7.51
CA GLN A 48 3.10 -4.28 7.19
C GLN A 48 3.73 -4.75 5.88
N ARG A 49 3.76 -6.05 5.62
CA ARG A 49 4.26 -6.57 4.34
C ARG A 49 3.49 -5.99 3.16
N ARG A 50 2.15 -6.00 3.21
CA ARG A 50 1.32 -5.43 2.13
C ARG A 50 1.50 -3.93 2.00
N TYR A 51 1.67 -3.21 3.10
CA TYR A 51 1.97 -1.78 3.07
C TYR A 51 3.23 -1.50 2.23
N TYR A 52 4.34 -2.15 2.54
CA TYR A 52 5.61 -1.92 1.86
C TYR A 52 5.67 -2.54 0.45
N VAL A 53 5.01 -3.67 0.22
CA VAL A 53 4.85 -4.25 -1.13
C VAL A 53 4.05 -3.30 -2.02
N GLY A 54 3.02 -2.65 -1.49
CA GLY A 54 2.28 -1.60 -2.18
C GLY A 54 3.18 -0.43 -2.59
N CYS A 55 4.03 0.02 -1.68
CA CYS A 55 5.05 1.04 -1.96
C CYS A 55 6.05 0.57 -3.03
N MET A 56 6.51 -0.67 -2.97
CA MET A 56 7.41 -1.26 -3.97
C MET A 56 6.77 -1.34 -5.36
N ASN A 57 5.51 -1.71 -5.44
CA ASN A 57 4.76 -1.85 -6.69
C ASN A 57 4.13 -0.52 -7.17
N LEU A 58 4.14 0.53 -6.34
CA LEU A 58 3.45 1.80 -6.57
C LEU A 58 1.93 1.66 -6.73
N GLU A 59 1.36 0.67 -6.05
CA GLU A 59 -0.07 0.31 -6.10
C GLU A 59 -0.56 -0.14 -4.71
N LEU A 60 -1.72 0.35 -4.31
CA LEU A 60 -2.32 -0.05 -3.04
C LEU A 60 -2.71 -1.53 -3.11
N MET A 61 -2.20 -2.33 -2.16
CA MET A 61 -2.52 -3.75 -2.07
C MET A 61 -3.95 -3.97 -1.58
N ASP A 62 -4.50 -5.14 -1.87
CA ASP A 62 -5.76 -5.59 -1.27
C ASP A 62 -5.50 -6.08 0.17
N PHE A 63 -6.25 -5.52 1.12
CA PHE A 63 -6.21 -5.86 2.54
C PHE A 63 -7.50 -6.54 3.01
N SER A 64 -8.48 -6.75 2.14
CA SER A 64 -9.85 -7.12 2.50
C SER A 64 -9.99 -8.46 3.26
N ASP A 65 -9.00 -9.34 3.14
CA ASP A 65 -8.94 -10.62 3.85
C ASP A 65 -8.27 -10.54 5.24
N ILE A 66 -7.59 -9.42 5.54
CA ILE A 66 -6.86 -9.24 6.82
C ILE A 66 -7.29 -7.99 7.60
N MET A 67 -7.96 -7.03 6.97
CA MET A 67 -8.34 -5.77 7.62
C MET A 67 -9.64 -5.23 7.05
N ASP A 68 -10.60 -4.91 7.91
CA ASP A 68 -11.81 -4.16 7.54
C ASP A 68 -11.44 -2.70 7.29
N ARG A 69 -11.95 -2.11 6.21
CA ARG A 69 -11.85 -0.67 5.99
C ARG A 69 -13.03 0.03 6.64
N ASN A 70 -12.82 0.66 7.78
CA ASN A 70 -13.82 1.33 8.58
C ASN A 70 -13.27 2.65 9.17
N GLU A 71 -14.01 3.27 10.10
CA GLU A 71 -13.63 4.53 10.73
C GLU A 71 -12.25 4.48 11.42
N ASP A 72 -11.91 3.33 12.04
CA ASP A 72 -10.71 3.17 12.86
C ASP A 72 -9.49 2.68 12.06
N THR A 73 -9.69 2.25 10.81
CA THR A 73 -8.61 1.74 9.95
C THR A 73 -8.39 2.58 8.69
N ASP A 74 -9.35 3.40 8.27
CA ASP A 74 -9.28 4.10 6.97
C ASP A 74 -8.07 5.04 6.84
N LEU A 75 -7.61 5.65 7.95
CA LEU A 75 -6.42 6.50 7.90
C LEU A 75 -5.14 5.72 7.58
N PHE A 76 -5.04 4.44 7.95
CA PHE A 76 -3.93 3.57 7.54
C PHE A 76 -3.87 3.44 6.00
N PHE A 77 -5.03 3.30 5.34
CA PHE A 77 -5.07 3.22 3.87
C PHE A 77 -4.66 4.54 3.21
N TRP A 78 -5.03 5.69 3.79
CA TRP A 78 -4.60 7.00 3.27
C TRP A 78 -3.11 7.26 3.52
N ASP A 79 -2.57 6.79 4.65
CA ASP A 79 -1.13 6.84 4.93
C ASP A 79 -0.34 6.00 3.92
N ASN A 80 -0.79 4.76 3.66
CA ASN A 80 -0.17 3.89 2.64
C ASN A 80 -0.25 4.51 1.24
N GLN A 81 -1.40 5.10 0.87
CA GLN A 81 -1.54 5.81 -0.40
C GLN A 81 -0.56 7.00 -0.50
N PHE A 82 -0.40 7.76 0.59
CA PHE A 82 0.54 8.87 0.61
C PHE A 82 2.00 8.39 0.44
N ALA A 83 2.38 7.30 1.10
CA ALA A 83 3.71 6.72 0.97
C ALA A 83 3.99 6.29 -0.49
N ILE A 84 3.00 5.63 -1.13
CA ILE A 84 3.07 5.24 -2.54
C ILE A 84 3.24 6.47 -3.45
N ASP A 85 2.42 7.49 -3.24
CA ASP A 85 2.43 8.68 -4.09
C ASP A 85 3.72 9.50 -3.90
N ARG A 86 4.29 9.51 -2.69
CA ARG A 86 5.60 10.11 -2.42
C ARG A 86 6.72 9.44 -3.23
N ILE A 87 6.77 8.11 -3.25
CA ILE A 87 7.80 7.35 -3.96
C ILE A 87 7.72 7.58 -5.48
N LYS A 88 6.54 7.88 -6.03
CA LYS A 88 6.41 8.26 -7.45
C LYS A 88 7.18 9.53 -7.83
N PHE A 89 7.40 10.45 -6.86
CA PHE A 89 8.20 11.66 -7.06
C PHE A 89 9.69 11.46 -6.85
N ASP A 90 10.07 10.47 -6.02
CA ASP A 90 11.47 10.12 -5.75
C ASP A 90 11.69 8.62 -6.02
N PRO A 91 12.02 8.26 -7.28
CA PRO A 91 12.24 6.86 -7.65
C PRO A 91 13.43 6.20 -6.94
N ASP A 92 14.37 6.97 -6.40
CA ASP A 92 15.54 6.44 -5.67
C ASP A 92 15.13 5.90 -4.30
N ASP A 93 13.99 6.36 -3.75
CA ASP A 93 13.38 5.84 -2.52
C ASP A 93 12.54 4.56 -2.76
N LYS A 94 12.50 4.06 -4.00
CA LYS A 94 11.74 2.85 -4.32
C LYS A 94 12.38 1.62 -3.68
N PHE A 95 11.55 0.84 -2.98
CA PHE A 95 11.98 -0.42 -2.38
C PHE A 95 12.30 -1.47 -3.44
N THR A 96 13.38 -2.22 -3.22
CA THR A 96 13.81 -3.30 -4.12
C THR A 96 13.40 -4.68 -3.62
N ALA A 97 13.10 -4.79 -2.33
CA ALA A 97 12.58 -5.99 -1.69
C ALA A 97 11.77 -5.61 -0.42
N VAL A 98 10.97 -6.54 0.08
CA VAL A 98 10.27 -6.40 1.35
C VAL A 98 10.32 -7.73 2.08
N THR A 99 10.79 -7.72 3.33
CA THR A 99 10.85 -8.90 4.19
C THR A 99 10.40 -8.55 5.60
N ILE A 100 9.47 -9.30 6.16
CA ILE A 100 9.18 -9.24 7.60
C ILE A 100 10.19 -10.14 8.31
N GLU A 101 11.08 -9.53 9.08
CA GLU A 101 12.09 -10.28 9.85
C GLU A 101 11.58 -10.68 11.22
N GLU A 102 10.72 -9.84 11.82
CA GLU A 102 10.20 -10.05 13.15
C GLU A 102 8.78 -9.49 13.27
N ALA A 103 7.86 -10.24 13.87
CA ALA A 103 6.55 -9.77 14.25
C ALA A 103 6.12 -10.50 15.53
N TYR A 104 5.75 -9.75 16.58
CA TYR A 104 5.31 -10.33 17.84
C TYR A 104 4.36 -9.40 18.61
N VAL A 105 3.52 -10.01 19.45
CA VAL A 105 2.71 -9.30 20.43
C VAL A 105 3.57 -8.91 21.63
N LYS A 106 3.67 -7.63 21.90
CA LYS A 106 4.35 -7.09 23.10
C LYS A 106 3.51 -7.29 24.35
N GLN A 107 2.21 -6.99 24.24
CA GLN A 107 1.24 -7.21 25.29
C GLN A 107 -0.17 -7.27 24.74
N ILE A 108 -1.05 -8.01 25.44
CA ILE A 108 -2.49 -7.92 25.28
C ILE A 108 -2.96 -6.76 26.14
N VAL A 109 -3.59 -5.76 25.52
CA VAL A 109 -4.11 -4.57 26.19
C VAL A 109 -5.52 -4.79 26.70
N ASP A 110 -6.34 -5.45 25.89
CA ASP A 110 -7.71 -5.86 26.24
C ASP A 110 -8.10 -7.13 25.49
N GLU A 111 -8.95 -7.95 26.11
CA GLU A 111 -9.45 -9.17 25.52
C GLU A 111 -10.89 -9.44 25.98
N THR A 112 -11.78 -9.62 25.00
CA THR A 112 -13.18 -10.00 25.19
C THR A 112 -13.45 -11.36 24.57
N GLU A 113 -14.71 -11.81 24.57
CA GLU A 113 -15.10 -13.03 23.87
C GLU A 113 -14.95 -12.91 22.35
N THR A 114 -15.12 -11.71 21.80
CA THR A 114 -15.18 -11.45 20.35
C THR A 114 -13.95 -10.73 19.80
N GLU A 115 -13.19 -10.04 20.63
CA GLU A 115 -12.11 -9.16 20.20
C GLU A 115 -10.86 -9.33 21.07
N ILE A 116 -9.72 -9.02 20.48
CA ILE A 116 -8.43 -8.91 21.17
C ILE A 116 -7.73 -7.63 20.70
N THR A 117 -7.34 -6.79 21.66
CA THR A 117 -6.53 -5.58 21.43
C THR A 117 -5.12 -5.84 21.91
N ALA A 118 -4.15 -5.67 21.03
CA ALA A 118 -2.76 -5.97 21.31
C ALA A 118 -1.83 -4.86 20.84
N ASP A 119 -0.83 -4.54 21.66
CA ASP A 119 0.35 -3.81 21.23
C ASP A 119 1.28 -4.79 20.53
N VAL A 120 1.67 -4.48 19.31
CA VAL A 120 2.50 -5.32 18.47
C VAL A 120 3.75 -4.57 18.02
N TYR A 121 4.80 -5.35 17.77
CA TYR A 121 6.01 -4.86 17.12
C TYR A 121 6.23 -5.64 15.83
N VAL A 122 6.59 -4.94 14.77
CA VAL A 122 6.98 -5.53 13.49
C VAL A 122 8.28 -4.88 13.02
N PHE A 123 9.27 -5.69 12.68
CA PHE A 123 10.48 -5.24 12.00
C PHE A 123 10.43 -5.65 10.53
N THR A 124 10.42 -4.67 9.65
CA THR A 124 10.39 -4.83 8.20
C THR A 124 11.70 -4.37 7.60
N ARG A 125 12.34 -5.21 6.80
CA ARG A 125 13.46 -4.83 5.96
C ARG A 125 12.96 -4.51 4.56
N HIS A 126 13.34 -3.35 4.07
CA HIS A 126 12.90 -2.82 2.77
C HIS A 126 14.04 -1.99 2.12
N PRO A 127 15.12 -2.65 1.66
CA PRO A 127 16.23 -1.96 1.03
C PRO A 127 15.76 -1.12 -0.16
N THR A 128 16.35 0.05 -0.33
CA THR A 128 16.14 0.93 -1.49
C THR A 128 17.32 0.84 -2.46
N TYR A 129 17.24 1.52 -3.59
CA TYR A 129 18.38 1.62 -4.52
C TYR A 129 19.58 2.36 -3.91
N SER A 130 19.35 3.24 -2.93
CA SER A 130 20.37 4.06 -2.29
C SER A 130 20.98 3.41 -1.03
N PHE A 131 20.25 2.46 -0.40
CA PHE A 131 20.65 1.84 0.87
C PHE A 131 20.34 0.34 0.86
N ASP A 132 21.37 -0.47 1.08
CA ASP A 132 21.27 -1.94 1.04
C ASP A 132 20.68 -2.55 2.33
N ASP A 133 20.60 -1.80 3.43
CA ASP A 133 20.30 -2.32 4.77
C ASP A 133 19.21 -1.52 5.50
N ASP A 134 18.26 -0.98 4.74
CA ASP A 134 17.15 -0.26 5.32
C ASP A 134 16.13 -1.22 5.94
N GLY A 135 15.88 -1.00 7.22
CA GLY A 135 14.84 -1.68 7.97
C GLY A 135 14.21 -0.74 8.98
N ILE A 136 12.94 -0.93 9.25
CA ILE A 136 12.19 -0.16 10.23
C ILE A 136 11.48 -1.08 11.21
N GLY A 137 11.65 -0.80 12.50
CA GLY A 137 10.86 -1.38 13.56
C GLY A 137 9.69 -0.46 13.89
N MET A 138 8.48 -0.97 13.87
CA MET A 138 7.28 -0.21 14.18
C MET A 138 6.53 -0.83 15.36
N ASP A 139 6.17 0.03 16.30
CA ASP A 139 5.22 -0.26 17.37
C ASP A 139 3.86 0.31 16.98
N PHE A 140 2.82 -0.49 17.08
CA PHE A 140 1.45 -0.06 16.88
C PHE A 140 0.48 -0.95 17.64
N GLN A 141 -0.76 -0.51 17.76
CA GLN A 141 -1.83 -1.27 18.40
C GLN A 141 -2.86 -1.69 17.36
N ILE A 142 -3.30 -2.93 17.42
CA ILE A 142 -4.41 -3.45 16.60
C ILE A 142 -5.47 -4.08 17.47
N THR A 143 -6.73 -3.94 17.04
CA THR A 143 -7.83 -4.75 17.54
C THR A 143 -8.25 -5.74 16.45
N VAL A 144 -8.35 -7.01 16.84
CA VAL A 144 -8.66 -8.12 15.94
C VAL A 144 -10.00 -8.75 16.34
N ASP A 145 -10.88 -8.93 15.36
CA ASP A 145 -12.08 -9.76 15.49
C ASP A 145 -11.65 -11.24 15.57
N LYS A 146 -11.89 -11.90 16.70
CA LYS A 146 -11.43 -13.29 16.98
C LYS A 146 -12.14 -14.34 16.13
N GLN A 147 -13.35 -14.06 15.66
CA GLN A 147 -14.11 -15.01 14.85
C GLN A 147 -13.64 -15.02 13.39
N ARG A 148 -13.40 -13.84 12.85
CA ARG A 148 -12.98 -13.67 11.45
C ARG A 148 -11.45 -13.64 11.28
N MET A 149 -10.73 -13.39 12.37
CA MET A 149 -9.29 -13.13 12.36
C MET A 149 -8.94 -12.04 11.35
N VAL A 150 -9.55 -10.87 11.52
CA VAL A 150 -9.28 -9.64 10.74
C VAL A 150 -9.10 -8.45 11.67
N ILE A 151 -8.25 -7.52 11.27
CA ILE A 151 -8.00 -6.26 11.98
C ILE A 151 -9.21 -5.35 11.80
N ILE A 152 -9.78 -4.86 12.90
CA ILE A 152 -10.94 -3.95 12.92
C ILE A 152 -10.62 -2.57 13.47
N SER A 153 -9.45 -2.39 14.09
CA SER A 153 -8.94 -1.10 14.52
C SER A 153 -7.42 -1.07 14.42
N TYR A 154 -6.87 0.11 14.12
CA TYR A 154 -5.43 0.38 14.02
C TYR A 154 -5.11 1.72 14.65
N SER A 155 -4.06 1.77 15.47
CA SER A 155 -3.53 3.03 15.99
C SER A 155 -2.01 2.95 16.18
N GLU A 156 -1.34 4.07 15.97
CA GLU A 156 0.07 4.24 16.29
C GLU A 156 0.23 4.96 17.63
N PRO A 157 1.25 4.61 18.45
CA PRO A 157 1.52 5.33 19.69
C PRO A 157 1.88 6.80 19.41
N PHE A 158 1.49 7.66 20.33
CA PHE A 158 1.86 9.07 20.29
C PHE A 158 3.39 9.21 20.23
N GLY A 159 3.88 9.96 19.24
CA GLY A 159 5.31 10.23 19.07
C GLY A 159 5.98 9.46 17.93
N CYS A 160 5.26 8.56 17.24
CA CYS A 160 5.70 8.11 15.93
C CYS A 160 5.68 9.31 14.97
N SER A 161 6.79 9.55 14.27
CA SER A 161 6.89 10.64 13.29
C SER A 161 6.39 10.21 11.91
N THR A 162 5.36 9.38 11.87
CA THR A 162 4.70 9.02 10.61
C THR A 162 3.77 10.13 10.17
N ILE A 163 3.47 10.18 8.87
CA ILE A 163 2.50 11.15 8.35
C ILE A 163 1.11 10.92 8.95
N TYR A 164 0.79 9.67 9.31
CA TYR A 164 -0.43 9.27 9.98
C TYR A 164 -0.65 10.07 11.27
N THR A 165 0.26 9.95 12.24
CA THR A 165 0.12 10.61 13.54
C THR A 165 0.48 12.08 13.50
N ALA A 166 1.47 12.48 12.69
CA ALA A 166 1.93 13.86 12.65
C ALA A 166 0.94 14.80 11.94
N ARG A 167 0.22 14.33 10.93
CA ARG A 167 -0.58 15.19 10.07
C ARG A 167 -1.97 14.66 9.74
N LEU A 168 -2.12 13.41 9.26
CA LEU A 168 -3.41 12.91 8.80
C LEU A 168 -4.44 12.86 9.93
N LEU A 169 -4.11 12.26 11.05
CA LEU A 169 -5.03 12.11 12.18
C LEU A 169 -5.46 13.45 12.79
N PRO A 170 -4.57 14.41 13.08
CA PRO A 170 -4.98 15.73 13.58
C PRO A 170 -5.89 16.48 12.61
N LEU A 171 -5.59 16.46 11.31
CA LEU A 171 -6.32 17.18 10.29
C LEU A 171 -7.70 16.55 10.06
N ALA A 172 -7.79 15.24 9.90
CA ALA A 172 -9.05 14.51 9.79
C ALA A 172 -9.94 14.74 11.03
N SER A 173 -9.35 14.71 12.23
CA SER A 173 -10.08 15.01 13.47
C SER A 173 -10.62 16.45 13.51
N SER A 174 -9.91 17.40 12.91
CA SER A 174 -10.42 18.78 12.77
C SER A 174 -11.63 18.83 11.87
N TYR A 175 -11.58 18.22 10.71
CA TYR A 175 -12.70 18.18 9.76
C TYR A 175 -13.94 17.46 10.31
N ARG A 176 -13.74 16.40 11.10
CA ARG A 176 -14.84 15.74 11.81
C ARG A 176 -15.53 16.67 12.81
N ARG A 177 -14.78 17.50 13.54
CA ARG A 177 -15.37 18.53 14.42
C ARG A 177 -16.14 19.60 13.67
N GLU A 178 -15.82 19.80 12.39
CA GLU A 178 -16.57 20.69 11.48
C GLU A 178 -17.84 20.03 10.93
N GLY A 179 -18.10 18.74 11.21
CA GLY A 179 -19.29 18.02 10.87
C GLY A 179 -19.20 17.13 9.63
N LEU A 180 -17.99 16.90 9.08
CA LEU A 180 -17.80 15.94 8.00
C LEU A 180 -17.91 14.50 8.52
N THR A 181 -18.37 13.59 7.67
CA THR A 181 -18.24 12.15 7.93
C THR A 181 -16.79 11.74 8.01
N TRP A 182 -16.49 10.57 8.59
CA TRP A 182 -15.10 10.11 8.67
C TRP A 182 -14.48 9.91 7.29
N GLN A 183 -15.24 9.39 6.29
CA GLN A 183 -14.74 9.22 4.92
C GLN A 183 -14.36 10.56 4.28
N GLU A 184 -15.25 11.56 4.40
CA GLU A 184 -15.00 12.90 3.85
C GLU A 184 -13.82 13.58 4.54
N ALA A 185 -13.74 13.47 5.87
CA ALA A 185 -12.68 14.07 6.67
C ALA A 185 -11.31 13.48 6.34
N ASN A 186 -11.21 12.14 6.29
CA ASN A 186 -9.96 11.44 5.99
C ASN A 186 -9.49 11.73 4.57
N LYS A 187 -10.40 11.65 3.60
CA LYS A 187 -10.09 11.98 2.20
C LYS A 187 -9.62 13.43 2.05
N LYS A 188 -10.30 14.37 2.69
CA LYS A 188 -9.96 15.79 2.63
C LYS A 188 -8.59 16.06 3.28
N ALA A 189 -8.30 15.42 4.42
CA ALA A 189 -7.00 15.51 5.07
C ALA A 189 -5.87 15.01 4.16
N TYR A 190 -6.05 13.87 3.52
CA TYR A 190 -5.11 13.34 2.54
C TYR A 190 -4.89 14.31 1.36
N GLU A 191 -5.99 14.77 0.73
CA GLU A 191 -5.92 15.67 -0.44
C GLU A 191 -5.15 16.97 -0.13
N GLU A 192 -5.34 17.54 1.08
CA GLU A 192 -4.63 18.74 1.51
C GLU A 192 -3.13 18.48 1.70
N ILE A 193 -2.77 17.41 2.41
CA ILE A 193 -1.37 17.05 2.65
C ILE A 193 -0.68 16.71 1.33
N TYR A 194 -1.35 15.99 0.45
CA TYR A 194 -0.81 15.63 -0.85
C TYR A 194 -0.60 16.86 -1.75
N ALA A 195 -1.54 17.81 -1.75
CA ALA A 195 -1.38 19.06 -2.50
C ALA A 195 -0.18 19.87 -2.02
N GLU A 196 0.03 19.98 -0.71
CA GLU A 196 1.22 20.64 -0.14
C GLU A 196 2.51 19.91 -0.54
N PHE A 197 2.50 18.59 -0.47
CA PHE A 197 3.65 17.77 -0.88
C PHE A 197 3.99 17.98 -2.36
N VAL A 198 3.01 17.99 -3.27
CA VAL A 198 3.22 18.21 -4.70
C VAL A 198 3.82 19.60 -4.96
N ILE A 199 3.32 20.63 -4.27
CA ILE A 199 3.88 21.99 -4.36
C ILE A 199 5.35 22.00 -3.91
N PHE A 200 5.66 21.37 -2.79
CA PHE A 200 7.02 21.27 -2.29
C PHE A 200 7.93 20.52 -3.27
N ALA A 201 7.56 19.32 -3.67
CA ALA A 201 8.34 18.46 -4.56
C ALA A 201 8.61 19.10 -5.93
N THR A 202 7.65 19.87 -6.46
CA THR A 202 7.81 20.58 -7.73
C THR A 202 8.62 21.88 -7.60
N THR A 203 8.57 22.53 -6.44
CA THR A 203 9.32 23.78 -6.18
C THR A 203 10.79 23.50 -5.83
N TYR A 204 11.05 22.39 -5.14
CA TYR A 204 12.36 22.01 -4.63
C TYR A 204 12.74 20.57 -5.04
N PRO A 205 12.93 20.28 -6.34
CA PRO A 205 13.09 18.94 -6.87
C PRO A 205 14.32 18.17 -6.36
N ASN A 206 15.25 18.87 -5.68
CA ASN A 206 16.48 18.26 -5.11
C ASN A 206 16.47 18.24 -3.56
N GLN A 207 15.31 18.47 -2.94
CA GLN A 207 15.18 18.46 -1.47
C GLN A 207 14.11 17.45 -1.09
N THR A 208 14.48 16.47 -0.27
CA THR A 208 13.50 15.58 0.34
C THR A 208 12.68 16.36 1.36
N PRO A 209 11.33 16.35 1.31
CA PRO A 209 10.51 16.94 2.36
C PRO A 209 10.83 16.25 3.69
N GLN A 210 11.27 17.05 4.66
CA GLN A 210 11.40 16.55 6.03
C GLN A 210 9.98 16.38 6.59
N GLY A 211 9.56 15.14 6.88
CA GLY A 211 8.27 14.78 7.45
C GLY A 211 8.07 15.30 8.86
#